data_530617f718fa363f6d4d758c77cd4b1c
#
_entry.id   530617f718fa363f6d4d758c77cd4b1c
#
_cell.length_a   1.000
_cell.length_b   1.000
_cell.length_c   1.000
_cell.angle_alpha   90.00
_cell.angle_beta   90.00
_cell.angle_gamma   90.00
#
_symmetry.space_group_name_H-M   'P 1'
#
loop_
_entity.id
_entity.type
_entity.pdbx_description
1 polymer ?
#
loop_
_entity_poly.entity_id
_entity_poly.type
_entity_poly.pdbx_seq_one_letter_code
_entity_poly.pdbx_strand_id
1 'polypeptide(L)'
;MGGDCISSIGICDISDKVTARWEFEENQIAYPWAYDALPEVDVVKPEDLFKCDVFVFVASKGIPPVGSGVKDVRMYQFENNSKIVAQYARQARTEHFKGLFAVVSDPVDPLAKTAWLESNKDENGVFDLKGLRPEQVQGFGLGVMNCARGLLCEARRTIFHSF
;
A
#
# COMPACT_ATOMS: atom_id res chain seq x y z
N MET A 1 -10.81 -1.69 13.07
CA MET A 1 -11.27 -0.48 12.40
C MET A 1 -10.75 0.71 13.16
N GLY A 2 -10.29 1.74 12.45
CA GLY A 2 -9.51 2.83 13.05
C GLY A 2 -10.33 3.91 13.77
N GLY A 3 -11.47 3.57 14.40
CA GLY A 3 -12.21 4.54 15.18
C GLY A 3 -11.28 5.33 16.09
N ASP A 4 -11.48 6.57 16.28
CA ASP A 4 -10.70 7.55 17.04
C ASP A 4 -9.30 7.93 16.48
N CYS A 5 -8.73 7.13 15.55
CA CYS A 5 -7.39 7.38 15.03
C CYS A 5 -7.38 7.90 13.58
N ILE A 6 -8.42 7.60 12.81
CA ILE A 6 -8.54 7.98 11.39
C ILE A 6 -9.76 8.89 11.26
N SER A 7 -9.53 10.12 10.82
CA SER A 7 -10.61 11.11 10.62
C SER A 7 -11.22 11.01 9.22
N SER A 8 -10.42 10.72 8.20
CA SER A 8 -10.88 10.62 6.81
C SER A 8 -10.01 9.65 6.01
N ILE A 9 -10.58 9.07 4.96
CA ILE A 9 -9.90 8.19 4.02
C ILE A 9 -10.09 8.77 2.61
N GLY A 10 -8.98 9.10 1.94
CA GLY A 10 -9.00 9.53 0.55
C GLY A 10 -8.79 8.36 -0.40
N ILE A 11 -9.63 8.21 -1.41
CA ILE A 11 -9.50 7.19 -2.45
C ILE A 11 -9.13 7.84 -3.77
N CYS A 12 -8.10 7.29 -4.44
CA CYS A 12 -7.73 7.69 -5.80
C CYS A 12 -7.48 6.45 -6.65
N ASP A 13 -8.09 6.41 -7.82
CA ASP A 13 -7.88 5.37 -8.84
C ASP A 13 -7.92 6.01 -10.23
N ILE A 14 -7.39 5.33 -11.24
CA ILE A 14 -7.45 5.74 -12.64
C ILE A 14 -8.85 5.63 -13.25
N SER A 15 -9.77 4.95 -12.57
CA SER A 15 -11.15 4.71 -12.99
C SER A 15 -12.14 5.39 -12.06
N ASP A 16 -12.80 6.44 -12.55
CA ASP A 16 -13.85 7.16 -11.81
C ASP A 16 -15.00 6.25 -11.35
N LYS A 17 -15.27 5.18 -12.10
CA LYS A 17 -16.30 4.20 -11.72
C LYS A 17 -15.88 3.38 -10.50
N VAL A 18 -14.59 3.08 -10.37
CA VAL A 18 -14.06 2.33 -9.24
C VAL A 18 -14.05 3.21 -8.00
N THR A 19 -13.59 4.46 -8.11
CA THR A 19 -13.58 5.41 -6.99
C THR A 19 -14.98 5.70 -6.49
N ALA A 20 -15.92 6.03 -7.37
CA ALA A 20 -17.32 6.31 -7.00
C ALA A 20 -18.01 5.09 -6.35
N ARG A 21 -17.68 3.87 -6.79
CA ARG A 21 -18.20 2.65 -6.18
C ARG A 21 -17.68 2.48 -4.76
N TRP A 22 -16.37 2.60 -4.56
CA TRP A 22 -15.77 2.42 -3.23
C TRP A 22 -16.18 3.52 -2.25
N GLU A 23 -16.22 4.77 -2.68
CA GLU A 23 -16.74 5.87 -1.88
C GLU A 23 -18.16 5.58 -1.38
N PHE A 24 -19.02 5.11 -2.29
CA PHE A 24 -20.40 4.76 -1.94
C PHE A 24 -20.49 3.54 -1.01
N GLU A 25 -19.75 2.46 -1.31
CA GLU A 25 -19.79 1.23 -0.50
C GLU A 25 -19.20 1.46 0.90
N GLU A 26 -18.08 2.16 1.02
CA GLU A 26 -17.41 2.39 2.30
C GLU A 26 -18.21 3.35 3.21
N ASN A 27 -18.83 4.39 2.66
CA ASN A 27 -19.68 5.31 3.42
C ASN A 27 -21.02 4.69 3.86
N GLN A 28 -21.38 3.52 3.34
CA GLN A 28 -22.57 2.77 3.77
C GLN A 28 -22.30 1.79 4.90
N ILE A 29 -21.05 1.61 5.31
CA ILE A 29 -20.71 0.71 6.41
C ILE A 29 -21.28 1.30 7.70
N ALA A 30 -22.33 0.64 8.24
CA ALA A 30 -22.96 1.03 9.50
C ALA A 30 -22.37 0.22 10.65
N TYR A 31 -21.89 0.91 11.67
CA TYR A 31 -21.46 0.28 12.91
C TYR A 31 -22.54 0.49 13.98
N PRO A 32 -23.24 -0.57 14.43
CA PRO A 32 -24.47 -0.41 15.24
C PRO A 32 -24.28 0.29 16.59
N TRP A 33 -23.02 0.44 17.03
CA TRP A 33 -22.70 0.92 18.39
C TRP A 33 -21.89 2.22 18.41
N ALA A 34 -21.38 2.68 17.27
CA ALA A 34 -20.48 3.85 17.20
C ALA A 34 -20.49 4.47 15.81
N TYR A 35 -21.59 5.08 15.41
CA TYR A 35 -21.74 5.73 14.09
C TYR A 35 -20.75 6.86 13.85
N ASP A 36 -20.35 7.57 14.91
CA ASP A 36 -19.44 8.71 14.84
C ASP A 36 -17.95 8.30 14.80
N ALA A 37 -17.66 7.00 14.90
CA ALA A 37 -16.28 6.49 14.93
C ALA A 37 -15.77 6.02 13.56
N LEU A 38 -16.57 6.10 12.51
CA LEU A 38 -16.14 5.74 11.14
C LEU A 38 -15.60 6.97 10.43
N PRO A 39 -14.42 6.84 9.79
CA PRO A 39 -13.88 7.92 8.99
C PRO A 39 -14.75 8.18 7.76
N GLU A 40 -14.87 9.43 7.37
CA GLU A 40 -15.47 9.82 6.09
C GLU A 40 -14.56 9.37 4.94
N VAL A 41 -15.16 8.88 3.86
CA VAL A 41 -14.45 8.40 2.68
C VAL A 41 -14.76 9.31 1.49
N ASP A 42 -13.71 9.92 0.93
CA ASP A 42 -13.80 10.88 -0.17
C ASP A 42 -12.94 10.46 -1.37
N VAL A 43 -13.37 10.83 -2.57
CA VAL A 43 -12.55 10.72 -3.76
C VAL A 43 -11.56 11.89 -3.84
N VAL A 44 -10.28 11.57 -3.85
CA VAL A 44 -9.19 12.55 -3.87
C VAL A 44 -8.58 12.63 -5.27
N LYS A 45 -8.28 13.85 -5.71
CA LYS A 45 -7.57 14.07 -6.98
C LYS A 45 -6.10 13.68 -6.88
N PRO A 46 -5.47 13.27 -8.00
CA PRO A 46 -4.04 12.92 -8.01
C PRO A 46 -3.10 14.00 -7.47
N GLU A 47 -3.42 15.28 -7.67
CA GLU A 47 -2.66 16.42 -7.18
C GLU A 47 -2.75 16.64 -5.66
N ASP A 48 -3.74 16.04 -5.01
CA ASP A 48 -3.99 16.20 -3.57
C ASP A 48 -3.59 14.96 -2.74
N LEU A 49 -3.05 13.94 -3.39
CA LEU A 49 -2.75 12.63 -2.78
C LEU A 49 -1.82 12.70 -1.57
N PHE A 50 -0.89 13.63 -1.56
CA PHE A 50 0.11 13.76 -0.48
C PHE A 50 -0.28 14.82 0.57
N LYS A 51 -1.53 15.31 0.56
CA LYS A 51 -2.11 16.13 1.63
C LYS A 51 -2.72 15.25 2.72
N CYS A 52 -1.97 14.27 3.20
CA CYS A 52 -2.39 13.29 4.19
C CYS A 52 -1.23 12.93 5.13
N ASP A 53 -1.54 12.26 6.24
CA ASP A 53 -0.53 11.74 7.17
C ASP A 53 0.03 10.38 6.72
N VAL A 54 -0.81 9.59 6.04
CA VAL A 54 -0.43 8.25 5.56
C VAL A 54 -0.89 8.09 4.11
N PHE A 55 0.06 7.93 3.20
CA PHE A 55 -0.21 7.52 1.83
C PHE A 55 -0.06 6.00 1.70
N VAL A 56 -1.08 5.32 1.18
CA VAL A 56 -1.10 3.86 1.03
C VAL A 56 -1.07 3.47 -0.45
N PHE A 57 0.02 2.88 -0.88
CA PHE A 57 0.20 2.39 -2.24
C PHE A 57 -0.35 0.96 -2.36
N VAL A 58 -1.51 0.80 -3.01
CA VAL A 58 -2.17 -0.49 -3.27
C VAL A 58 -2.34 -0.77 -4.77
N ALA A 59 -1.91 0.15 -5.64
CA ALA A 59 -2.06 0.01 -7.08
C ALA A 59 -1.23 -1.15 -7.64
N SER A 60 -1.80 -1.90 -8.58
CA SER A 60 -1.14 -3.00 -9.27
C SER A 60 -1.66 -3.15 -10.69
N LYS A 61 -0.79 -3.55 -11.62
CA LYS A 61 -1.20 -3.99 -12.97
C LYS A 61 -1.75 -5.42 -13.00
N GLY A 62 -1.87 -6.05 -11.84
CA GLY A 62 -2.37 -7.40 -11.71
C GLY A 62 -1.31 -8.48 -11.95
N ILE A 63 -1.79 -9.70 -12.13
CA ILE A 63 -0.97 -10.89 -12.37
C ILE A 63 -1.04 -11.30 -13.85
N PRO A 64 0.00 -11.95 -14.39
CA PRO A 64 -0.04 -12.44 -15.76
C PRO A 64 -1.18 -13.47 -15.94
N PRO A 65 -1.82 -13.52 -17.11
CA PRO A 65 -2.87 -14.51 -17.39
C PRO A 65 -2.35 -15.94 -17.23
N VAL A 66 -3.23 -16.83 -16.77
CA VAL A 66 -2.91 -18.27 -16.69
C VAL A 66 -2.56 -18.78 -18.09
N GLY A 67 -1.42 -19.47 -18.21
CA GLY A 67 -0.94 -19.98 -19.50
C GLY A 67 -0.07 -18.98 -20.31
N SER A 68 0.22 -17.79 -19.79
CA SER A 68 1.07 -16.79 -20.46
C SER A 68 2.55 -17.18 -20.61
N GLY A 69 2.98 -18.31 -20.07
CA GLY A 69 4.37 -18.76 -20.12
C GLY A 69 5.33 -17.98 -19.20
N VAL A 70 4.83 -17.05 -18.39
CA VAL A 70 5.62 -16.30 -17.42
C VAL A 70 6.07 -17.25 -16.31
N LYS A 71 7.38 -17.46 -16.18
CA LYS A 71 7.97 -18.37 -15.19
C LYS A 71 8.05 -17.74 -13.81
N ASP A 72 8.30 -16.44 -13.74
CA ASP A 72 8.43 -15.69 -12.48
C ASP A 72 7.37 -14.60 -12.39
N VAL A 73 6.28 -14.90 -11.71
CA VAL A 73 5.14 -13.99 -11.50
C VAL A 73 5.56 -12.78 -10.66
N ARG A 74 6.43 -12.95 -9.67
CA ARG A 74 6.88 -11.84 -8.80
C ARG A 74 7.74 -10.84 -9.56
N MET A 75 8.62 -11.31 -10.44
CA MET A 75 9.40 -10.42 -11.30
C MET A 75 8.50 -9.67 -12.28
N TYR A 76 7.54 -10.35 -12.89
CA TYR A 76 6.57 -9.69 -13.76
C TYR A 76 5.78 -8.58 -13.03
N GLN A 77 5.31 -8.85 -11.82
CA GLN A 77 4.62 -7.84 -11.00
C GLN A 77 5.57 -6.69 -10.64
N PHE A 78 6.80 -7.00 -10.26
CA PHE A 78 7.80 -5.99 -9.93
C PHE A 78 8.09 -5.06 -11.11
N GLU A 79 8.35 -5.60 -12.30
CA GLU A 79 8.64 -4.82 -13.50
C GLU A 79 7.51 -3.84 -13.88
N ASN A 80 6.28 -4.23 -13.61
CA ASN A 80 5.11 -3.40 -13.88
C ASN A 80 4.83 -2.40 -12.75
N ASN A 81 4.80 -2.87 -11.52
CA ASN A 81 4.40 -2.06 -10.36
C ASN A 81 5.50 -1.09 -9.93
N SER A 82 6.79 -1.41 -10.18
CA SER A 82 7.91 -0.52 -9.87
C SER A 82 7.82 0.83 -10.60
N LYS A 83 7.31 0.84 -11.83
CA LYS A 83 7.11 2.06 -12.61
C LYS A 83 6.03 2.96 -12.01
N ILE A 84 4.98 2.33 -11.47
CA ILE A 84 3.86 3.04 -10.85
C ILE A 84 4.32 3.63 -9.51
N VAL A 85 4.92 2.83 -8.64
CA VAL A 85 5.38 3.32 -7.33
C VAL A 85 6.46 4.38 -7.47
N ALA A 86 7.34 4.29 -8.47
CA ALA A 86 8.35 5.29 -8.76
C ALA A 86 7.75 6.67 -9.10
N GLN A 87 6.63 6.68 -9.84
CA GLN A 87 5.93 7.92 -10.17
C GLN A 87 5.40 8.61 -8.90
N TYR A 88 4.72 7.88 -8.02
CA TYR A 88 4.22 8.42 -6.76
C TYR A 88 5.35 8.82 -5.80
N ALA A 89 6.44 8.05 -5.78
CA ALA A 89 7.60 8.40 -4.95
C ALA A 89 8.25 9.73 -5.38
N ARG A 90 8.34 10.01 -6.69
CA ARG A 90 8.81 11.30 -7.21
C ARG A 90 7.83 12.42 -6.91
N GLN A 91 6.53 12.17 -7.00
CA GLN A 91 5.51 13.14 -6.60
C GLN A 91 5.61 13.46 -5.10
N ALA A 92 5.74 12.46 -4.23
CA ALA A 92 5.95 12.64 -2.79
C ALA A 92 7.17 13.54 -2.49
N ARG A 93 8.27 13.38 -3.26
CA ARG A 93 9.43 14.25 -3.17
C ARG A 93 9.09 15.69 -3.55
N THR A 94 8.42 15.89 -4.69
CA THR A 94 8.06 17.22 -5.20
C THR A 94 7.16 17.97 -4.24
N GLU A 95 6.24 17.26 -3.61
CA GLU A 95 5.29 17.81 -2.63
C GLU A 95 5.85 17.87 -1.20
N HIS A 96 7.13 17.50 -1.01
CA HIS A 96 7.79 17.48 0.30
C HIS A 96 7.01 16.69 1.36
N PHE A 97 6.47 15.56 0.97
CA PHE A 97 5.66 14.70 1.84
C PHE A 97 6.40 14.30 3.11
N LYS A 98 5.77 14.49 4.25
CA LYS A 98 6.36 14.23 5.58
C LYS A 98 5.73 13.03 6.31
N GLY A 99 4.63 12.53 5.79
CA GLY A 99 3.88 11.41 6.36
C GLY A 99 4.51 10.06 6.08
N LEU A 100 3.77 8.99 6.38
CA LEU A 100 4.14 7.61 6.11
C LEU A 100 3.78 7.22 4.66
N PHE A 101 4.75 6.72 3.92
CA PHE A 101 4.55 6.10 2.61
C PHE A 101 4.48 4.57 2.79
N ALA A 102 3.26 4.06 2.87
CA ALA A 102 2.98 2.65 3.10
C ALA A 102 2.83 1.89 1.78
N VAL A 103 3.60 0.84 1.59
CA VAL A 103 3.54 -0.03 0.40
C VAL A 103 2.87 -1.35 0.76
N VAL A 104 1.74 -1.65 0.11
CA VAL A 104 0.96 -2.87 0.31
C VAL A 104 0.95 -3.76 -0.93
N SER A 105 1.20 -3.21 -2.11
CA SER A 105 1.28 -3.93 -3.38
C SER A 105 2.45 -4.92 -3.46
N ASP A 106 2.22 -6.03 -4.14
CA ASP A 106 3.26 -7.05 -4.39
C ASP A 106 4.18 -6.71 -5.58
N PRO A 107 5.47 -7.08 -5.45
CA PRO A 107 6.18 -7.58 -4.28
C PRO A 107 6.58 -6.44 -3.32
N VAL A 108 6.16 -6.51 -2.07
CA VAL A 108 6.22 -5.40 -1.08
C VAL A 108 7.63 -4.84 -0.89
N ASP A 109 8.60 -5.70 -0.52
CA ASP A 109 9.95 -5.25 -0.16
C ASP A 109 10.70 -4.59 -1.33
N PRO A 110 10.73 -5.17 -2.55
CA PRO A 110 11.33 -4.51 -3.70
C PRO A 110 10.64 -3.20 -4.08
N LEU A 111 9.29 -3.11 -3.95
CA LEU A 111 8.56 -1.89 -4.24
C LEU A 111 8.82 -0.81 -3.19
N ALA A 112 8.88 -1.15 -1.90
CA ALA A 112 9.25 -0.20 -0.86
C ALA A 112 10.67 0.35 -1.07
N LYS A 113 11.63 -0.52 -1.41
CA LYS A 113 12.98 -0.11 -1.78
C LYS A 113 12.98 0.80 -3.01
N THR A 114 12.19 0.49 -4.03
CA THR A 114 12.05 1.34 -5.22
C THR A 114 11.49 2.71 -4.87
N ALA A 115 10.45 2.78 -4.04
CA ALA A 115 9.87 4.05 -3.60
C ALA A 115 10.91 4.93 -2.91
N TRP A 116 11.70 4.36 -2.00
CA TRP A 116 12.76 5.09 -1.33
C TRP A 116 13.85 5.57 -2.29
N LEU A 117 14.34 4.68 -3.17
CA LEU A 117 15.39 5.03 -4.13
C LEU A 117 14.93 6.10 -5.13
N GLU A 118 13.73 5.97 -5.69
CA GLU A 118 13.22 6.89 -6.71
C GLU A 118 12.82 8.26 -6.13
N SER A 119 12.37 8.32 -4.88
CA SER A 119 12.15 9.61 -4.21
C SER A 119 13.45 10.37 -3.94
N ASN A 120 14.58 9.67 -3.83
CA ASN A 120 15.88 10.25 -3.52
C ASN A 120 16.77 10.49 -4.76
N LYS A 121 16.18 10.43 -5.97
CA LYS A 121 16.83 10.84 -7.22
C LYS A 121 16.32 12.20 -7.65
N ASP A 122 17.23 13.04 -8.14
CA ASP A 122 16.89 14.29 -8.81
C ASP A 122 16.36 14.08 -10.24
N GLU A 123 16.05 15.16 -10.95
CA GLU A 123 15.57 15.14 -12.33
C GLU A 123 16.58 14.52 -13.31
N ASN A 124 17.87 14.52 -12.96
CA ASN A 124 18.95 13.92 -13.74
C ASN A 124 19.20 12.45 -13.35
N GLY A 125 18.45 11.91 -12.38
CA GLY A 125 18.62 10.57 -11.87
C GLY A 125 19.76 10.41 -10.86
N VAL A 126 20.36 11.52 -10.39
CA VAL A 126 21.42 11.51 -9.39
C VAL A 126 20.81 11.37 -8.00
N PHE A 127 21.37 10.45 -7.21
CA PHE A 127 20.92 10.18 -5.86
C PHE A 127 21.41 11.27 -4.89
N ASP A 128 20.50 12.01 -4.28
CA ASP A 128 20.82 13.23 -3.51
C ASP A 128 20.26 13.23 -2.06
N LEU A 129 19.50 12.19 -1.67
CA LEU A 129 18.89 12.04 -0.33
C LEU A 129 17.93 13.18 0.09
N LYS A 130 17.31 13.86 -0.88
CA LYS A 130 16.35 14.95 -0.61
C LYS A 130 14.89 14.52 -0.70
N GLY A 131 14.63 13.22 -0.87
CA GLY A 131 13.30 12.63 -0.91
C GLY A 131 12.83 12.12 0.44
N LEU A 132 12.11 11.00 0.38
CA LEU A 132 11.60 10.33 1.58
C LEU A 132 12.74 9.76 2.43
N ARG A 133 12.63 9.89 3.74
CA ARG A 133 13.56 9.25 4.68
C ARG A 133 13.27 7.76 4.76
N PRO A 134 14.26 6.90 5.11
CA PRO A 134 14.07 5.46 5.18
C PRO A 134 12.92 5.04 6.11
N GLU A 135 12.76 5.73 7.24
CA GLU A 135 11.70 5.45 8.22
C GLU A 135 10.30 5.84 7.75
N GLN A 136 10.18 6.69 6.73
CA GLN A 136 8.89 7.06 6.15
C GLN A 136 8.36 6.02 5.16
N VAL A 137 9.21 5.14 4.62
CA VAL A 137 8.80 4.14 3.65
C VAL A 137 8.72 2.77 4.31
N GLN A 138 7.51 2.24 4.45
CA GLN A 138 7.28 0.96 5.10
C GLN A 138 6.46 0.02 4.22
N GLY A 139 6.88 -1.24 4.17
CA GLY A 139 6.18 -2.32 3.49
C GLY A 139 5.27 -3.10 4.43
N PHE A 140 4.04 -3.34 4.01
CA PHE A 140 3.03 -4.09 4.76
C PHE A 140 2.56 -5.28 3.93
N GLY A 141 3.04 -6.49 4.21
CA GLY A 141 2.70 -7.69 3.44
C GLY A 141 2.80 -8.99 4.23
N LEU A 142 3.25 -8.93 5.48
CA LEU A 142 3.55 -10.12 6.30
C LEU A 142 2.34 -10.71 7.04
N GLY A 143 1.16 -10.09 6.99
CA GLY A 143 -0.01 -10.53 7.75
C GLY A 143 -0.38 -12.00 7.48
N VAL A 144 -0.47 -12.38 6.21
CA VAL A 144 -0.81 -13.76 5.79
C VAL A 144 0.29 -14.75 6.20
N MET A 145 1.57 -14.38 6.06
CA MET A 145 2.70 -15.23 6.45
C MET A 145 2.78 -15.42 7.96
N ASN A 146 2.45 -14.40 8.74
CA ASN A 146 2.40 -14.48 10.19
C ASN A 146 1.25 -15.38 10.67
N CYS A 147 0.08 -15.33 10.04
CA CYS A 147 -1.03 -16.25 10.31
C CYS A 147 -0.63 -17.69 10.01
N ALA A 148 -0.03 -17.97 8.87
CA ALA A 148 0.44 -19.31 8.50
C ALA A 148 1.48 -19.84 9.50
N ARG A 149 2.41 -18.99 9.94
CA ARG A 149 3.40 -19.35 10.96
C ARG A 149 2.75 -19.63 12.33
N GLY A 150 1.73 -18.86 12.71
CA GLY A 150 0.95 -19.08 13.94
C GLY A 150 0.29 -20.46 13.93
N LEU A 151 -0.42 -20.81 12.86
CA LEU A 151 -1.06 -22.10 12.68
C LEU A 151 -0.05 -23.28 12.74
N LEU A 152 1.12 -23.13 12.11
CA LEU A 152 2.17 -24.15 12.16
C LEU A 152 2.75 -24.29 13.57
N CYS A 153 2.89 -23.21 14.34
CA CYS A 153 3.34 -23.26 15.72
C CYS A 153 2.33 -23.94 16.62
N GLU A 154 1.04 -23.70 16.44
CA GLU A 154 -0.04 -24.37 17.18
C GLU A 154 -0.10 -25.86 16.85
N ALA A 155 -0.04 -26.24 15.59
CA ALA A 155 0.00 -27.62 15.16
C ALA A 155 1.20 -28.39 15.76
N ARG A 156 2.38 -27.78 15.84
CA ARG A 156 3.56 -28.37 16.49
C ARG A 156 3.37 -28.52 18.01
N ARG A 157 2.75 -27.55 18.70
CA ARG A 157 2.46 -27.65 20.12
C ARG A 157 1.51 -28.81 20.43
N THR A 158 0.50 -29.02 19.60
CA THR A 158 -0.44 -30.14 19.75
C THR A 158 0.25 -31.50 19.61
N ILE A 159 1.25 -31.65 18.76
CA ILE A 159 2.02 -32.89 18.59
C ILE A 159 2.91 -33.19 19.80
N PHE A 160 3.43 -32.15 20.50
CA PHE A 160 4.30 -32.35 21.68
C PHE A 160 3.54 -32.58 22.99
N HIS A 161 2.22 -32.42 23.04
CA HIS A 161 1.40 -32.69 24.22
C HIS A 161 0.75 -34.07 24.22
N SER A 162 1.02 -34.90 23.24
CA SER A 162 0.46 -36.27 23.13
C SER A 162 1.50 -37.37 23.40
N PHE A 163 2.55 -37.08 24.18
CA PHE A 163 3.48 -38.08 24.73
C PHE A 163 3.61 -37.93 26.25
#